data_20e018417258747c5ff9f820b2b3e446
#
_entry.id   20e018417258747c5ff9f820b2b3e446
#
_cell.length_a   1.000
_cell.length_b   1.000
_cell.length_c   1.000
_cell.angle_alpha   90.00
_cell.angle_beta   90.00
_cell.angle_gamma   90.00
#
_symmetry.space_group_name_H-M   'P 1'
#
loop_
_entity.id
_entity.type
_entity.pdbx_description
1 polymer ?
#
loop_
_entity_poly.entity_id
_entity_poly.type
_entity_poly.pdbx_seq_one_letter_code
_entity_poly.pdbx_strand_id
1 'polypeptide(L)'
;MKRLGSILLWSAIAAAFIGPGTVTVAASTGASLGPALLWAILFSGIATFTLQEFAGRLAVTTGDDLATVLRRRYPTGFARVATVTLLGGAILLGCAAYEAGNILGGAAGAMLALDAPRGAVTLGLALAAGALLLAGSPQFVARLMAAFVALMGAGFLLVAVSLAPAIGPLVAGLVPEPGFADDSAALLAVLALVGTTVVPYNLFLGAALARGQGLGDMRFGLAVAVAIGVLITAAVLVVGTALVGEFSFPALGDVLADRLGPWARTGVGIGLLAAGVSSAVTAPLAAALTARGLFGVPGDPQWQAD
;
A
#
# COMPACT_ATOMS: atom_id res chain seq x y z
N MET A 1 -10.93 -23.94 0.91
CA MET A 1 -11.44 -22.92 -0.02
C MET A 1 -11.62 -21.55 0.65
N LYS A 2 -12.18 -21.44 1.88
CA LYS A 2 -12.41 -20.14 2.56
C LYS A 2 -11.11 -19.35 2.83
N ARG A 3 -10.05 -20.00 3.31
CA ARG A 3 -8.75 -19.34 3.58
C ARG A 3 -8.08 -18.77 2.33
N LEU A 4 -8.12 -19.49 1.20
CA LEU A 4 -7.57 -18.98 -0.06
C LEU A 4 -8.35 -17.75 -0.55
N GLY A 5 -9.68 -17.77 -0.42
CA GLY A 5 -10.52 -16.61 -0.70
C GLY A 5 -10.18 -15.40 0.18
N SER A 6 -9.90 -15.64 1.47
CA SER A 6 -9.47 -14.59 2.39
C SER A 6 -8.10 -14.01 1.99
N ILE A 7 -7.10 -14.86 1.66
CA ILE A 7 -5.79 -14.38 1.18
C ILE A 7 -5.96 -13.49 -0.06
N LEU A 8 -6.78 -13.91 -1.03
CA LEU A 8 -7.03 -13.12 -2.26
C LEU A 8 -7.69 -11.78 -1.95
N LEU A 9 -8.62 -11.72 -1.01
CA LEU A 9 -9.26 -10.49 -0.58
C LEU A 9 -8.28 -9.56 0.11
N TRP A 10 -7.48 -10.09 1.05
CA TRP A 10 -6.49 -9.31 1.79
C TRP A 10 -5.26 -8.94 0.96
N SER A 11 -5.02 -9.62 -0.18
CA SER A 11 -4.00 -9.21 -1.14
C SER A 11 -4.28 -7.82 -1.74
N ALA A 12 -5.55 -7.38 -1.76
CA ALA A 12 -5.90 -6.02 -2.13
C ALA A 12 -5.34 -4.98 -1.13
N ILE A 13 -5.28 -5.32 0.15
CA ILE A 13 -4.66 -4.48 1.18
C ILE A 13 -3.13 -4.43 0.97
N ALA A 14 -2.48 -5.58 0.74
CA ALA A 14 -1.05 -5.59 0.40
C ALA A 14 -0.76 -4.74 -0.85
N ALA A 15 -1.56 -4.89 -1.90
CA ALA A 15 -1.46 -4.11 -3.13
C ALA A 15 -1.70 -2.60 -2.92
N ALA A 16 -2.50 -2.24 -1.91
CA ALA A 16 -2.79 -0.84 -1.60
C ALA A 16 -1.62 -0.11 -0.93
N PHE A 17 -0.80 -0.80 -0.13
CA PHE A 17 0.38 -0.17 0.48
C PHE A 17 1.71 -0.49 -0.24
N ILE A 18 1.77 -1.52 -1.11
CA ILE A 18 2.93 -1.76 -1.98
C ILE A 18 2.72 -1.01 -3.31
N GLY A 19 2.72 0.31 -3.24
CA GLY A 19 2.61 1.18 -4.42
C GLY A 19 3.96 1.78 -4.83
N PRO A 20 3.99 2.57 -5.91
CA PRO A 20 5.19 3.28 -6.34
C PRO A 20 5.80 4.17 -5.25
N GLY A 21 4.96 4.75 -4.36
CA GLY A 21 5.41 5.54 -3.22
C GLY A 21 6.25 4.71 -2.23
N THR A 22 5.80 3.49 -1.90
CA THR A 22 6.55 2.58 -1.03
C THR A 22 7.88 2.17 -1.67
N VAL A 23 7.88 1.90 -2.98
CA VAL A 23 9.12 1.58 -3.71
C VAL A 23 10.09 2.76 -3.67
N THR A 24 9.60 3.98 -3.91
CA THR A 24 10.42 5.19 -3.83
C THR A 24 11.03 5.36 -2.44
N VAL A 25 10.20 5.33 -1.39
CA VAL A 25 10.65 5.56 -0.01
C VAL A 25 11.62 4.46 0.44
N ALA A 26 11.29 3.18 0.21
CA ALA A 26 12.15 2.08 0.64
C ALA A 26 13.49 2.07 -0.11
N ALA A 27 13.48 2.25 -1.44
CA ALA A 27 14.71 2.26 -2.23
C ALA A 27 15.58 3.49 -1.95
N SER A 28 15.00 4.68 -1.79
CA SER A 28 15.76 5.88 -1.41
C SER A 28 16.33 5.78 0.01
N THR A 29 15.60 5.18 0.95
CA THR A 29 16.10 4.89 2.28
C THR A 29 17.27 3.92 2.23
N GLY A 30 17.16 2.85 1.44
CA GLY A 30 18.25 1.91 1.20
C GLY A 30 19.49 2.58 0.61
N ALA A 31 19.31 3.50 -0.34
CA ALA A 31 20.40 4.24 -0.97
C ALA A 31 21.12 5.19 0.01
N SER A 32 20.38 5.86 0.89
CA SER A 32 20.94 6.89 1.79
C SER A 32 21.41 6.35 3.14
N LEU A 33 20.71 5.37 3.72
CA LEU A 33 20.92 4.88 5.08
C LEU A 33 21.25 3.38 5.14
N GLY A 34 21.39 2.74 3.97
CA GLY A 34 21.62 1.30 3.94
C GLY A 34 20.49 0.51 4.57
N PRO A 35 20.79 -0.63 5.25
CA PRO A 35 19.77 -1.46 5.89
C PRO A 35 19.37 -0.99 7.30
N ALA A 36 19.88 0.15 7.79
CA ALA A 36 19.71 0.60 9.19
C ALA A 36 18.25 0.76 9.62
N LEU A 37 17.33 0.98 8.67
CA LEU A 37 15.91 1.18 8.97
C LEU A 37 15.00 -0.04 8.67
N LEU A 38 15.56 -1.25 8.57
CA LEU A 38 14.74 -2.47 8.44
C LEU A 38 13.78 -2.66 9.62
N TRP A 39 14.18 -2.22 10.82
CA TRP A 39 13.32 -2.23 12.01
C TRP A 39 12.05 -1.39 11.81
N ALA A 40 12.15 -0.25 11.12
CA ALA A 40 11.00 0.63 10.87
C ALA A 40 9.98 -0.04 9.93
N ILE A 41 10.44 -0.83 8.95
CA ILE A 41 9.57 -1.64 8.09
C ILE A 41 8.88 -2.73 8.91
N LEU A 42 9.61 -3.44 9.78
CA LEU A 42 9.05 -4.47 10.66
C LEU A 42 8.03 -3.87 11.63
N PHE A 43 8.37 -2.76 12.29
CA PHE A 43 7.45 -2.00 13.14
C PHE A 43 6.19 -1.59 12.39
N SER A 44 6.33 -1.05 11.18
CA SER A 44 5.20 -0.64 10.33
C SER A 44 4.28 -1.82 9.99
N GLY A 45 4.86 -2.99 9.72
CA GLY A 45 4.10 -4.21 9.48
C GLY A 45 3.31 -4.65 10.71
N ILE A 46 3.92 -4.65 11.90
CA ILE A 46 3.25 -4.98 13.16
C ILE A 46 2.13 -3.97 13.45
N ALA A 47 2.41 -2.67 13.29
CA ALA A 47 1.41 -1.63 13.47
C ALA A 47 0.24 -1.77 12.48
N THR A 48 0.53 -2.01 11.19
CA THR A 48 -0.48 -2.25 10.16
C THR A 48 -1.34 -3.46 10.50
N PHE A 49 -0.72 -4.59 10.85
CA PHE A 49 -1.46 -5.80 11.24
C PHE A 49 -2.38 -5.52 12.43
N THR A 50 -1.85 -4.87 13.47
CA THR A 50 -2.60 -4.59 14.71
C THR A 50 -3.80 -3.69 14.44
N LEU A 51 -3.59 -2.58 13.74
CA LEU A 51 -4.66 -1.62 13.43
C LEU A 51 -5.71 -2.21 12.49
N GLN A 52 -5.27 -2.94 11.47
CA GLN A 52 -6.17 -3.62 10.53
C GLN A 52 -6.95 -4.76 11.22
N GLU A 53 -6.33 -5.49 12.14
CA GLU A 53 -7.01 -6.53 12.92
C GLU A 53 -8.11 -5.92 13.80
N PHE A 54 -7.84 -4.79 14.47
CA PHE A 54 -8.86 -4.11 15.26
C PHE A 54 -10.03 -3.63 14.39
N ALA A 55 -9.75 -2.99 13.25
CA ALA A 55 -10.77 -2.52 12.32
C ALA A 55 -11.57 -3.68 11.71
N GLY A 56 -10.88 -4.74 11.27
CA GLY A 56 -11.50 -5.93 10.71
C GLY A 56 -12.30 -6.72 11.73
N ARG A 57 -11.81 -6.88 12.95
CA ARG A 57 -12.55 -7.53 14.05
C ARG A 57 -13.82 -6.77 14.39
N LEU A 58 -13.75 -5.44 14.45
CA LEU A 58 -14.93 -4.61 14.64
C LEU A 58 -15.99 -4.91 13.56
N ALA A 59 -15.57 -4.91 12.28
CA ALA A 59 -16.47 -5.15 11.17
C ALA A 59 -17.04 -6.58 11.15
N VAL A 60 -16.25 -7.59 11.50
CA VAL A 60 -16.72 -8.99 11.60
C VAL A 60 -17.76 -9.16 12.72
N THR A 61 -17.57 -8.48 13.86
CA THR A 61 -18.43 -8.64 15.03
C THR A 61 -19.70 -7.80 14.97
N THR A 62 -19.64 -6.62 14.38
CA THR A 62 -20.79 -5.70 14.26
C THR A 62 -21.59 -5.88 12.97
N GLY A 63 -20.97 -6.42 11.92
CA GLY A 63 -21.51 -6.44 10.55
C GLY A 63 -21.38 -5.11 9.81
N ASP A 64 -20.92 -4.06 10.47
CA ASP A 64 -20.74 -2.71 9.92
C ASP A 64 -19.28 -2.41 9.60
N ASP A 65 -19.03 -1.53 8.64
CA ASP A 65 -17.70 -0.99 8.41
C ASP A 65 -17.34 0.10 9.45
N LEU A 66 -16.04 0.43 9.53
CA LEU A 66 -15.53 1.38 10.52
C LEU A 66 -16.20 2.76 10.43
N ALA A 67 -16.49 3.25 9.23
CA ALA A 67 -17.11 4.56 9.03
C ALA A 67 -18.58 4.57 9.52
N THR A 68 -19.31 3.50 9.26
CA THR A 68 -20.69 3.29 9.74
C THR A 68 -20.73 3.21 11.27
N VAL A 69 -19.82 2.46 11.89
CA VAL A 69 -19.73 2.37 13.37
C VAL A 69 -19.45 3.75 13.97
N LEU A 70 -18.54 4.53 13.39
CA LEU A 70 -18.26 5.89 13.86
C LEU A 70 -19.45 6.81 13.69
N ARG A 71 -20.17 6.72 12.58
CA ARG A 71 -21.41 7.47 12.35
C ARG A 71 -22.47 7.17 13.42
N ARG A 72 -22.69 5.90 13.73
CA ARG A 72 -23.66 5.47 14.76
C ARG A 72 -23.22 5.88 16.16
N ARG A 73 -21.90 5.86 16.44
CA ARG A 73 -21.37 6.26 17.75
C ARG A 73 -21.55 7.75 18.03
N TYR A 74 -21.52 8.58 16.98
CA TYR A 74 -21.68 10.03 17.04
C TYR A 74 -22.77 10.49 16.07
N PRO A 75 -24.07 10.28 16.42
CA PRO A 75 -25.16 10.49 15.48
C PRO A 75 -25.47 11.98 15.24
N THR A 76 -25.22 12.85 16.24
CA THR A 76 -25.57 14.27 16.19
C THR A 76 -24.57 15.15 16.93
N GLY A 77 -24.72 16.47 16.82
CA GLY A 77 -23.99 17.47 17.59
C GLY A 77 -22.54 17.68 17.11
N PHE A 78 -21.77 18.36 17.96
CA PHE A 78 -20.37 18.73 17.65
C PHE A 78 -19.50 17.52 17.36
N ALA A 79 -19.63 16.42 18.12
CA ALA A 79 -18.84 15.22 17.92
C ALA A 79 -19.06 14.60 16.54
N ARG A 80 -20.29 14.64 16.00
CA ARG A 80 -20.55 14.21 14.62
C ARG A 80 -19.83 15.10 13.60
N VAL A 81 -20.00 16.43 13.74
CA VAL A 81 -19.34 17.37 12.82
C VAL A 81 -17.83 17.19 12.87
N ALA A 82 -17.24 17.11 14.07
CA ALA A 82 -15.80 16.88 14.23
C ALA A 82 -15.35 15.55 13.58
N THR A 83 -16.07 14.46 13.81
CA THR A 83 -15.74 13.14 13.23
C THR A 83 -15.80 13.20 11.71
N VAL A 84 -16.89 13.72 11.13
CA VAL A 84 -17.06 13.79 9.68
C VAL A 84 -16.01 14.71 9.04
N THR A 85 -15.75 15.88 9.63
CA THR A 85 -14.82 16.86 9.05
C THR A 85 -13.37 16.42 9.19
N LEU A 86 -12.94 16.00 10.38
CA LEU A 86 -11.56 15.61 10.62
C LEU A 86 -11.21 14.28 9.97
N LEU A 87 -12.05 13.28 10.19
CA LEU A 87 -11.78 11.94 9.68
C LEU A 87 -12.08 11.85 8.18
N GLY A 88 -13.25 12.34 7.75
CA GLY A 88 -13.62 12.37 6.35
C GLY A 88 -12.65 13.22 5.54
N GLY A 89 -12.31 14.41 6.04
CA GLY A 89 -11.31 15.29 5.43
C GLY A 89 -9.94 14.63 5.33
N ALA A 90 -9.43 14.04 6.42
CA ALA A 90 -8.14 13.37 6.42
C ALA A 90 -8.09 12.18 5.44
N ILE A 91 -9.15 11.36 5.39
CA ILE A 91 -9.19 10.21 4.48
C ILE A 91 -9.36 10.67 3.02
N LEU A 92 -10.26 11.58 2.72
CA LEU A 92 -10.51 12.02 1.34
C LEU A 92 -9.30 12.78 0.77
N LEU A 93 -8.72 13.72 1.53
CA LEU A 93 -7.51 14.45 1.11
C LEU A 93 -6.30 13.51 1.04
N GLY A 94 -6.16 12.61 2.01
CA GLY A 94 -5.12 11.59 1.99
C GLY A 94 -5.23 10.68 0.76
N CYS A 95 -6.41 10.18 0.43
CA CYS A 95 -6.64 9.39 -0.78
C CYS A 95 -6.29 10.18 -2.04
N ALA A 96 -6.64 11.47 -2.13
CA ALA A 96 -6.29 12.31 -3.28
C ALA A 96 -4.75 12.48 -3.43
N ALA A 97 -4.04 12.67 -2.32
CA ALA A 97 -2.58 12.76 -2.33
C ALA A 97 -1.92 11.45 -2.74
N TYR A 98 -2.38 10.32 -2.18
CA TYR A 98 -1.90 8.99 -2.58
C TYR A 98 -2.20 8.69 -4.06
N GLU A 99 -3.38 9.08 -4.54
CA GLU A 99 -3.78 8.89 -5.94
C GLU A 99 -2.83 9.61 -6.90
N ALA A 100 -2.48 10.86 -6.62
CA ALA A 100 -1.50 11.59 -7.41
C ALA A 100 -0.15 10.85 -7.45
N GLY A 101 0.33 10.35 -6.31
CA GLY A 101 1.55 9.55 -6.21
C GLY A 101 1.47 8.24 -6.99
N ASN A 102 0.35 7.54 -6.92
CA ASN A 102 0.11 6.28 -7.63
C ASN A 102 0.14 6.46 -9.15
N ILE A 103 -0.58 7.48 -9.66
CA ILE A 103 -0.62 7.77 -11.09
C ILE A 103 0.76 8.22 -11.59
N LEU A 104 1.42 9.13 -10.89
CA LEU A 104 2.74 9.63 -11.30
C LEU A 104 3.82 8.54 -11.26
N GLY A 105 3.81 7.71 -10.21
CA GLY A 105 4.76 6.61 -10.08
C GLY A 105 4.48 5.49 -11.07
N GLY A 106 3.21 5.16 -11.32
CA GLY A 106 2.83 4.23 -12.38
C GLY A 106 3.22 4.71 -13.78
N ALA A 107 3.05 6.01 -14.04
CA ALA A 107 3.49 6.63 -15.29
C ALA A 107 5.02 6.59 -15.44
N ALA A 108 5.77 6.86 -14.35
CA ALA A 108 7.23 6.74 -14.36
C ALA A 108 7.65 5.29 -14.66
N GLY A 109 6.97 4.30 -14.09
CA GLY A 109 7.18 2.88 -14.42
C GLY A 109 6.90 2.57 -15.89
N ALA A 110 5.79 3.04 -16.43
CA ALA A 110 5.47 2.84 -17.84
C ALA A 110 6.53 3.45 -18.78
N MET A 111 7.08 4.60 -18.43
CA MET A 111 8.13 5.27 -19.21
C MET A 111 9.48 4.54 -19.20
N LEU A 112 9.71 3.59 -18.27
CA LEU A 112 10.88 2.69 -18.35
C LEU A 112 10.72 1.65 -19.47
N ALA A 113 9.51 1.33 -19.86
CA ALA A 113 9.18 0.31 -20.85
C ALA A 113 8.69 0.89 -22.17
N LEU A 114 8.19 2.13 -22.18
CA LEU A 114 7.54 2.75 -23.34
C LEU A 114 8.19 4.12 -23.61
N ASP A 115 8.54 4.33 -24.87
CA ASP A 115 8.95 5.65 -25.36
C ASP A 115 7.69 6.46 -25.73
N ALA A 116 7.03 7.01 -24.72
CA ALA A 116 5.77 7.74 -24.90
C ALA A 116 5.77 9.05 -24.07
N PRO A 117 5.05 10.08 -24.52
CA PRO A 117 4.95 11.36 -23.80
C PRO A 117 4.33 11.15 -22.43
N ARG A 118 4.99 11.69 -21.38
CA ARG A 118 4.55 11.55 -19.98
C ARG A 118 3.08 11.90 -19.78
N GLY A 119 2.59 12.97 -20.39
CA GLY A 119 1.19 13.40 -20.25
C GLY A 119 0.20 12.38 -20.80
N ALA A 120 0.50 11.75 -21.96
CA ALA A 120 -0.33 10.72 -22.54
C ALA A 120 -0.37 9.45 -21.66
N VAL A 121 0.79 9.03 -21.13
CA VAL A 121 0.90 7.89 -20.21
C VAL A 121 0.12 8.16 -18.92
N THR A 122 0.29 9.33 -18.31
CA THR A 122 -0.41 9.73 -17.08
C THR A 122 -1.93 9.74 -17.29
N LEU A 123 -2.41 10.34 -18.38
CA LEU A 123 -3.84 10.38 -18.71
C LEU A 123 -4.39 8.98 -18.99
N GLY A 124 -3.68 8.18 -19.79
CA GLY A 124 -4.07 6.81 -20.10
C GLY A 124 -4.19 5.95 -18.83
N LEU A 125 -3.26 6.09 -17.89
CA LEU A 125 -3.29 5.37 -16.61
C LEU A 125 -4.48 5.81 -15.74
N ALA A 126 -4.74 7.11 -15.65
CA ALA A 126 -5.88 7.64 -14.92
C ALA A 126 -7.22 7.15 -15.49
N LEU A 127 -7.35 7.16 -16.83
CA LEU A 127 -8.53 6.63 -17.51
C LEU A 127 -8.69 5.11 -17.32
N ALA A 128 -7.59 4.35 -17.37
CA ALA A 128 -7.62 2.90 -17.13
C ALA A 128 -8.04 2.57 -15.69
N ALA A 129 -7.51 3.28 -14.68
CA ALA A 129 -7.91 3.13 -13.30
C ALA A 129 -9.39 3.47 -13.09
N GLY A 130 -9.87 4.58 -13.68
CA GLY A 130 -11.28 4.95 -13.67
C GLY A 130 -12.19 3.92 -14.33
N ALA A 131 -11.79 3.38 -15.49
CA ALA A 131 -12.54 2.33 -16.17
C ALA A 131 -12.61 1.04 -15.34
N LEU A 132 -11.51 0.64 -14.68
CA LEU A 132 -11.49 -0.51 -13.78
C LEU A 132 -12.41 -0.33 -12.57
N LEU A 133 -12.49 0.89 -12.01
CA LEU A 133 -13.41 1.21 -10.92
C LEU A 133 -14.87 1.12 -11.36
N LEU A 134 -15.18 1.54 -12.57
CA LEU A 134 -16.57 1.60 -13.07
C LEU A 134 -17.06 0.26 -13.63
N ALA A 135 -16.21 -0.51 -14.30
CA ALA A 135 -16.58 -1.70 -15.04
C ALA A 135 -16.00 -3.01 -14.50
N GLY A 136 -14.99 -2.94 -13.61
CA GLY A 136 -14.28 -4.10 -13.10
C GLY A 136 -15.09 -4.88 -12.06
N SER A 137 -15.18 -6.22 -12.19
CA SER A 137 -15.68 -7.03 -11.09
C SER A 137 -14.66 -7.00 -9.93
N PRO A 138 -15.10 -6.92 -8.67
CA PRO A 138 -14.18 -6.90 -7.52
C PRO A 138 -13.20 -8.08 -7.50
N GLN A 139 -13.65 -9.26 -7.93
CA GLN A 139 -12.83 -10.47 -8.00
C GLN A 139 -11.75 -10.39 -9.09
N PHE A 140 -12.08 -9.81 -10.24
CA PHE A 140 -11.11 -9.61 -11.33
C PHE A 140 -10.03 -8.61 -10.90
N VAL A 141 -10.44 -7.47 -10.36
CA VAL A 141 -9.52 -6.45 -9.84
C VAL A 141 -8.59 -7.03 -8.78
N ALA A 142 -9.14 -7.74 -7.76
CA ALA A 142 -8.34 -8.35 -6.70
C ALA A 142 -7.32 -9.37 -7.23
N ARG A 143 -7.68 -10.21 -8.20
CA ARG A 143 -6.76 -11.19 -8.82
C ARG A 143 -5.65 -10.50 -9.62
N LEU A 144 -6.01 -9.49 -10.40
CA LEU A 144 -5.05 -8.71 -11.18
C LEU A 144 -4.04 -8.01 -10.28
N MET A 145 -4.51 -7.39 -9.19
CA MET A 145 -3.67 -6.74 -8.19
C MET A 145 -2.73 -7.73 -7.49
N ALA A 146 -3.26 -8.89 -7.08
CA ALA A 146 -2.45 -9.95 -6.47
C ALA A 146 -1.34 -10.44 -7.42
N ALA A 147 -1.65 -10.62 -8.71
CA ALA A 147 -0.67 -11.03 -9.72
C ALA A 147 0.44 -9.99 -9.90
N PHE A 148 0.08 -8.71 -9.93
CA PHE A 148 1.05 -7.62 -10.08
C PHE A 148 1.98 -7.49 -8.87
N VAL A 149 1.43 -7.55 -7.65
CA VAL A 149 2.22 -7.54 -6.42
C VAL A 149 3.16 -8.75 -6.36
N ALA A 150 2.67 -9.94 -6.74
CA ALA A 150 3.49 -11.15 -6.78
C ALA A 150 4.64 -11.04 -7.79
N LEU A 151 4.36 -10.54 -8.99
CA LEU A 151 5.38 -10.37 -10.04
C LEU A 151 6.45 -9.36 -9.63
N MET A 152 6.03 -8.17 -9.17
CA MET A 152 6.94 -7.13 -8.71
C MET A 152 7.75 -7.60 -7.49
N GLY A 153 7.06 -8.20 -6.52
CA GLY A 153 7.68 -8.70 -5.30
C GLY A 153 8.72 -9.80 -5.57
N ALA A 154 8.41 -10.73 -6.47
CA ALA A 154 9.35 -11.76 -6.89
C ALA A 154 10.62 -11.15 -7.52
N GLY A 155 10.46 -10.14 -8.38
CA GLY A 155 11.60 -9.43 -8.98
C GLY A 155 12.51 -8.80 -7.93
N PHE A 156 11.95 -8.03 -7.00
CA PHE A 156 12.74 -7.41 -5.94
C PHE A 156 13.39 -8.42 -5.00
N LEU A 157 12.69 -9.50 -4.63
CA LEU A 157 13.24 -10.56 -3.79
C LEU A 157 14.41 -11.27 -4.47
N LEU A 158 14.28 -11.60 -5.75
CA LEU A 158 15.36 -12.25 -6.52
C LEU A 158 16.60 -11.37 -6.55
N VAL A 159 16.44 -10.06 -6.81
CA VAL A 159 17.57 -9.13 -6.83
C VAL A 159 18.14 -8.93 -5.44
N ALA A 160 17.33 -8.72 -4.41
CA ALA A 160 17.81 -8.58 -3.04
C ALA A 160 18.66 -9.78 -2.60
N VAL A 161 18.24 -11.00 -2.96
CA VAL A 161 19.03 -12.22 -2.70
C VAL A 161 20.31 -12.25 -3.56
N SER A 162 20.24 -11.87 -4.84
CA SER A 162 21.40 -11.89 -5.75
C SER A 162 22.47 -10.86 -5.40
N LEU A 163 22.11 -9.79 -4.68
CA LEU A 163 23.07 -8.83 -4.14
C LEU A 163 23.94 -9.44 -3.04
N ALA A 164 23.54 -10.61 -2.51
CA ALA A 164 24.24 -11.32 -1.43
C ALA A 164 24.67 -10.38 -0.28
N PRO A 165 23.75 -9.58 0.29
CA PRO A 165 24.11 -8.60 1.30
C PRO A 165 24.69 -9.30 2.54
N ALA A 166 25.65 -8.66 3.19
CA ALA A 166 26.21 -9.20 4.43
C ALA A 166 25.12 -9.33 5.51
N ILE A 167 25.03 -10.49 6.15
CA ILE A 167 23.98 -10.78 7.14
C ILE A 167 24.10 -9.86 8.37
N GLY A 168 25.33 -9.51 8.79
CA GLY A 168 25.55 -8.66 9.96
C GLY A 168 24.81 -7.31 9.91
N PRO A 169 25.00 -6.49 8.87
CA PRO A 169 24.25 -5.24 8.69
C PRO A 169 22.72 -5.42 8.59
N LEU A 170 22.24 -6.50 7.97
CA LEU A 170 20.81 -6.79 7.92
C LEU A 170 20.22 -7.05 9.32
N VAL A 171 20.93 -7.85 10.12
CA VAL A 171 20.48 -8.17 11.50
C VAL A 171 20.61 -6.91 12.37
N ALA A 172 21.67 -6.13 12.24
CA ALA A 172 21.82 -4.87 12.94
C ALA A 172 20.68 -3.89 12.62
N GLY A 173 20.29 -3.79 11.36
CA GLY A 173 19.20 -2.95 10.90
C GLY A 173 17.80 -3.35 11.40
N LEU A 174 17.64 -4.51 12.03
CA LEU A 174 16.39 -4.90 12.70
C LEU A 174 16.19 -4.27 14.08
N VAL A 175 17.19 -3.55 14.59
CA VAL A 175 17.15 -2.87 15.89
C VAL A 175 17.43 -1.39 15.67
N PRO A 176 16.66 -0.47 16.28
CA PRO A 176 16.96 0.96 16.19
C PRO A 176 18.35 1.27 16.76
N GLU A 177 19.15 2.04 16.02
CA GLU A 177 20.41 2.54 16.53
C GLU A 177 20.17 3.62 17.58
N PRO A 178 20.95 3.66 18.69
CA PRO A 178 20.87 4.75 19.65
C PRO A 178 21.15 6.09 18.97
N GLY A 179 20.30 7.09 19.21
CA GLY A 179 20.47 8.43 18.64
C GLY A 179 19.93 8.61 17.22
N PHE A 180 19.28 7.60 16.59
CA PHE A 180 18.68 7.76 15.26
C PHE A 180 17.68 8.93 15.19
N ALA A 181 17.05 9.27 16.32
CA ALA A 181 16.09 10.37 16.40
C ALA A 181 16.75 11.77 16.39
N ASP A 182 18.06 11.84 16.62
CA ASP A 182 18.83 13.07 16.54
C ASP A 182 19.22 13.43 15.10
N ASP A 183 19.16 12.43 14.19
CA ASP A 183 19.31 12.64 12.75
C ASP A 183 17.93 12.92 12.10
N SER A 184 17.73 14.15 11.68
CA SER A 184 16.49 14.58 11.04
C SER A 184 16.20 13.82 9.74
N ALA A 185 17.21 13.42 8.97
CA ALA A 185 17.05 12.66 7.74
C ALA A 185 16.58 11.23 8.03
N ALA A 186 17.19 10.58 9.03
CA ALA A 186 16.76 9.26 9.50
C ALA A 186 15.33 9.29 10.05
N LEU A 187 14.99 10.32 10.86
CA LEU A 187 13.65 10.49 11.40
C LEU A 187 12.60 10.66 10.29
N LEU A 188 12.88 11.49 9.29
CA LEU A 188 11.99 11.68 8.13
C LEU A 188 11.84 10.38 7.33
N ALA A 189 12.92 9.61 7.14
CA ALA A 189 12.86 8.32 6.47
C ALA A 189 12.01 7.31 7.25
N VAL A 190 12.11 7.26 8.59
CA VAL A 190 11.24 6.44 9.44
C VAL A 190 9.77 6.85 9.27
N LEU A 191 9.47 8.15 9.37
CA LEU A 191 8.10 8.65 9.19
C LEU A 191 7.55 8.33 7.80
N ALA A 192 8.38 8.43 6.77
CA ALA A 192 8.00 8.08 5.39
C ALA A 192 7.73 6.57 5.25
N LEU A 193 8.61 5.70 5.76
CA LEU A 193 8.42 4.25 5.75
C LEU A 193 7.15 3.84 6.49
N VAL A 194 6.91 4.41 7.68
CA VAL A 194 5.68 4.18 8.44
C VAL A 194 4.47 4.68 7.65
N GLY A 195 4.52 5.90 7.12
CA GLY A 195 3.41 6.52 6.40
C GLY A 195 3.01 5.80 5.11
N THR A 196 3.96 5.18 4.40
CA THR A 196 3.66 4.39 3.20
C THR A 196 3.11 3.00 3.51
N THR A 197 3.27 2.48 4.72
CA THR A 197 2.84 1.15 5.14
C THR A 197 1.57 1.20 6.00
N VAL A 198 1.55 2.09 7.01
CA VAL A 198 0.39 2.32 7.89
C VAL A 198 -0.54 3.35 7.23
N VAL A 199 -1.14 2.97 6.13
CA VAL A 199 -1.97 3.88 5.32
C VAL A 199 -3.37 4.01 5.93
N PRO A 200 -3.82 5.23 6.34
CA PRO A 200 -5.06 5.40 7.09
C PRO A 200 -6.30 4.90 6.35
N TYR A 201 -6.43 5.14 5.05
CA TYR A 201 -7.61 4.69 4.28
C TYR A 201 -7.71 3.16 4.19
N ASN A 202 -6.60 2.43 4.34
CA ASN A 202 -6.60 0.98 4.36
C ASN A 202 -7.35 0.40 5.57
N LEU A 203 -7.45 1.13 6.67
CA LEU A 203 -8.25 0.71 7.83
C LEU A 203 -9.74 0.63 7.47
N PHE A 204 -10.21 1.62 6.71
CA PHE A 204 -11.61 1.66 6.25
C PHE A 204 -11.87 0.61 5.18
N LEU A 205 -10.95 0.48 4.21
CA LEU A 205 -11.02 -0.55 3.18
C LEU A 205 -10.99 -1.95 3.79
N GLY A 206 -10.06 -2.20 4.72
CA GLY A 206 -9.92 -3.49 5.40
C GLY A 206 -11.16 -3.84 6.23
N ALA A 207 -11.72 -2.90 6.97
CA ALA A 207 -12.97 -3.09 7.69
C ALA A 207 -14.14 -3.44 6.73
N ALA A 208 -14.25 -2.73 5.60
CA ALA A 208 -15.28 -3.03 4.61
C ALA A 208 -15.11 -4.43 3.99
N LEU A 209 -13.88 -4.85 3.71
CA LEU A 209 -13.57 -6.17 3.17
C LEU A 209 -13.76 -7.30 4.20
N ALA A 210 -13.61 -7.02 5.49
CA ALA A 210 -13.75 -7.99 6.56
C ALA A 210 -15.19 -8.42 6.83
N ARG A 211 -16.19 -7.60 6.43
CA ARG A 211 -17.60 -7.92 6.65
C ARG A 211 -17.98 -9.27 6.06
N GLY A 212 -18.70 -10.06 6.83
CA GLY A 212 -19.16 -11.40 6.42
C GLY A 212 -18.07 -12.49 6.40
N GLN A 213 -16.82 -12.17 6.77
CA GLN A 213 -15.77 -13.16 6.96
C GLN A 213 -15.84 -13.79 8.36
N GLY A 214 -15.26 -14.99 8.50
CA GLY A 214 -14.93 -15.55 9.81
C GLY A 214 -13.68 -14.90 10.39
N LEU A 215 -13.67 -14.62 11.70
CA LEU A 215 -12.56 -13.94 12.37
C LEU A 215 -11.20 -14.65 12.14
N GLY A 216 -11.18 -15.98 12.17
CA GLY A 216 -9.96 -16.75 11.92
C GLY A 216 -9.45 -16.64 10.47
N ASP A 217 -10.36 -16.66 9.49
CA ASP A 217 -10.00 -16.52 8.08
C ASP A 217 -9.51 -15.09 7.78
N MET A 218 -10.17 -14.09 8.36
CA MET A 218 -9.77 -12.68 8.28
C MET A 218 -8.35 -12.47 8.82
N ARG A 219 -8.07 -12.92 10.06
CA ARG A 219 -6.75 -12.80 10.68
C ARG A 219 -5.66 -13.50 9.88
N PHE A 220 -5.95 -14.69 9.38
CA PHE A 220 -5.00 -15.46 8.59
C PHE A 220 -4.68 -14.74 7.26
N GLY A 221 -5.70 -14.30 6.52
CA GLY A 221 -5.51 -13.57 5.27
C GLY A 221 -4.74 -12.26 5.47
N LEU A 222 -5.09 -11.48 6.50
CA LEU A 222 -4.41 -10.25 6.87
C LEU A 222 -2.94 -10.49 7.23
N ALA A 223 -2.66 -11.51 8.07
CA ALA A 223 -1.28 -11.83 8.47
C ALA A 223 -0.41 -12.17 7.26
N VAL A 224 -0.91 -13.00 6.35
CA VAL A 224 -0.20 -13.38 5.12
C VAL A 224 0.03 -12.15 4.24
N ALA A 225 -0.99 -11.31 4.04
CA ALA A 225 -0.88 -10.12 3.20
C ALA A 225 0.15 -9.11 3.76
N VAL A 226 0.10 -8.83 5.06
CA VAL A 226 1.06 -7.93 5.72
C VAL A 226 2.47 -8.50 5.70
N ALA A 227 2.65 -9.80 5.98
CA ALA A 227 3.96 -10.45 5.96
C ALA A 227 4.60 -10.36 4.55
N ILE A 228 3.83 -10.63 3.49
CA ILE A 228 4.29 -10.48 2.11
C ILE A 228 4.68 -9.02 1.83
N GLY A 229 3.85 -8.07 2.25
CA GLY A 229 4.14 -6.65 2.05
C GLY A 229 5.40 -6.18 2.75
N VAL A 230 5.60 -6.56 4.01
CA VAL A 230 6.83 -6.27 4.76
C VAL A 230 8.06 -6.87 4.08
N LEU A 231 7.96 -8.13 3.64
CA LEU A 231 9.05 -8.81 2.95
C LEU A 231 9.43 -8.13 1.63
N ILE A 232 8.44 -7.74 0.83
CA ILE A 232 8.68 -7.00 -0.43
C ILE A 232 9.30 -5.64 -0.14
N THR A 233 8.77 -4.88 0.83
CA THR A 233 9.31 -3.56 1.19
C THR A 233 10.75 -3.65 1.70
N ALA A 234 11.07 -4.67 2.51
CA ALA A 234 12.43 -4.93 2.95
C ALA A 234 13.35 -5.29 1.78
N ALA A 235 12.89 -6.11 0.82
CA ALA A 235 13.64 -6.42 -0.39
C ALA A 235 13.91 -5.18 -1.24
N VAL A 236 12.93 -4.29 -1.40
CA VAL A 236 13.10 -3.00 -2.11
C VAL A 236 14.15 -2.14 -1.41
N LEU A 237 14.12 -2.05 -0.07
CA LEU A 237 15.13 -1.31 0.69
C LEU A 237 16.52 -1.92 0.47
N VAL A 238 16.66 -3.25 0.52
CA VAL A 238 17.94 -3.93 0.26
C VAL A 238 18.43 -3.68 -1.17
N VAL A 239 17.55 -3.72 -2.17
CA VAL A 239 17.92 -3.36 -3.55
C VAL A 239 18.37 -1.90 -3.63
N GLY A 240 17.72 -1.02 -2.89
CA GLY A 240 18.10 0.38 -2.76
C GLY A 240 19.55 0.59 -2.31
N THR A 241 20.10 -0.29 -1.48
CA THR A 241 21.52 -0.19 -1.02
C THR A 241 22.53 -0.31 -2.15
N ALA A 242 22.15 -0.84 -3.30
CA ALA A 242 23.01 -0.95 -4.48
C ALA A 242 22.93 0.27 -5.42
N LEU A 243 22.06 1.24 -5.13
CA LEU A 243 21.97 2.48 -5.87
C LEU A 243 23.20 3.36 -5.59
N VAL A 244 23.73 3.96 -6.64
CA VAL A 244 24.82 4.94 -6.55
C VAL A 244 24.23 6.33 -6.77
N GLY A 245 24.33 7.20 -5.77
CA GLY A 245 23.76 8.55 -5.80
C GLY A 245 22.28 8.62 -5.42
N GLU A 246 21.59 9.63 -5.93
CA GLU A 246 20.18 9.85 -5.60
C GLU A 246 19.26 8.80 -6.25
N PHE A 247 18.17 8.49 -5.55
CA PHE A 247 17.15 7.58 -6.07
C PHE A 247 16.50 8.13 -7.33
N SER A 248 16.40 7.27 -8.35
CA SER A 248 15.51 7.44 -9.49
C SER A 248 15.00 6.08 -9.97
N PHE A 249 13.83 6.06 -10.60
CA PHE A 249 13.30 4.82 -11.18
C PHE A 249 14.21 4.24 -12.28
N PRO A 250 14.82 5.05 -13.18
CA PRO A 250 15.83 4.54 -14.10
C PRO A 250 17.01 3.87 -13.40
N ALA A 251 17.62 4.50 -12.39
CA ALA A 251 18.73 3.93 -11.64
C ALA A 251 18.35 2.61 -10.95
N LEU A 252 17.14 2.54 -10.38
CA LEU A 252 16.60 1.30 -9.82
C LEU A 252 16.46 0.21 -10.88
N GLY A 253 15.96 0.57 -12.06
CA GLY A 253 15.86 -0.34 -13.20
C GLY A 253 17.22 -0.86 -13.67
N ASP A 254 18.25 -0.02 -13.68
CA ASP A 254 19.60 -0.38 -14.06
C ASP A 254 20.24 -1.35 -13.07
N VAL A 255 20.09 -1.14 -11.75
CA VAL A 255 20.55 -2.09 -10.71
C VAL A 255 19.92 -3.48 -10.90
N LEU A 256 18.63 -3.53 -11.23
CA LEU A 256 17.98 -4.81 -11.50
C LEU A 256 18.46 -5.43 -12.83
N ALA A 257 18.68 -4.61 -13.86
CA ALA A 257 19.17 -5.07 -15.15
C ALA A 257 20.59 -5.65 -15.08
N ASP A 258 21.46 -5.06 -14.28
CA ASP A 258 22.83 -5.56 -14.05
C ASP A 258 22.85 -6.95 -13.39
N ARG A 259 21.84 -7.29 -12.62
CA ARG A 259 21.75 -8.57 -11.90
C ARG A 259 20.95 -9.65 -12.63
N LEU A 260 19.86 -9.25 -13.25
CA LEU A 260 18.91 -10.19 -13.90
C LEU A 260 18.96 -10.15 -15.42
N GLY A 261 19.70 -9.19 -16.00
CA GLY A 261 19.74 -8.95 -17.43
C GLY A 261 18.82 -7.82 -17.91
N PRO A 262 18.99 -7.34 -19.16
CA PRO A 262 18.33 -6.13 -19.67
C PRO A 262 16.80 -6.12 -19.58
N TRP A 263 16.16 -7.30 -19.60
CA TRP A 263 14.71 -7.45 -19.47
C TRP A 263 14.17 -6.96 -18.11
N ALA A 264 15.01 -6.95 -17.08
CA ALA A 264 14.60 -6.57 -15.74
C ALA A 264 14.21 -5.10 -15.64
N ARG A 265 14.84 -4.21 -16.43
CA ARG A 265 14.43 -2.80 -16.50
C ARG A 265 12.99 -2.63 -16.98
N THR A 266 12.61 -3.33 -18.05
CA THR A 266 11.24 -3.38 -18.54
C THR A 266 10.31 -4.04 -17.51
N GLY A 267 10.78 -5.11 -16.86
CA GLY A 267 10.05 -5.81 -15.79
C GLY A 267 9.72 -4.90 -14.61
N VAL A 268 10.68 -4.08 -14.15
CA VAL A 268 10.44 -3.05 -13.12
C VAL A 268 9.43 -2.02 -13.60
N GLY A 269 9.57 -1.56 -14.83
CA GLY A 269 8.63 -0.61 -15.44
C GLY A 269 7.21 -1.14 -15.43
N ILE A 270 7.01 -2.38 -15.87
CA ILE A 270 5.69 -3.05 -15.85
C ILE A 270 5.20 -3.24 -14.40
N GLY A 271 6.09 -3.64 -13.48
CA GLY A 271 5.75 -3.80 -12.06
C GLY A 271 5.29 -2.50 -11.41
N LEU A 272 6.00 -1.39 -11.65
CA LEU A 272 5.63 -0.07 -11.15
C LEU A 272 4.34 0.46 -11.78
N LEU A 273 4.15 0.26 -13.09
CA LEU A 273 2.92 0.59 -13.79
C LEU A 273 1.74 -0.16 -13.14
N ALA A 274 1.91 -1.46 -12.96
CA ALA A 274 0.92 -2.33 -12.38
C ALA A 274 0.59 -1.96 -10.92
N ALA A 275 1.61 -1.67 -10.11
CA ALA A 275 1.45 -1.19 -8.74
C ALA A 275 0.75 0.19 -8.71
N GLY A 276 1.08 1.08 -9.65
CA GLY A 276 0.41 2.37 -9.82
C GLY A 276 -1.07 2.21 -10.14
N VAL A 277 -1.42 1.38 -11.13
CA VAL A 277 -2.82 1.08 -11.50
C VAL A 277 -3.58 0.45 -10.33
N SER A 278 -2.98 -0.53 -9.65
CA SER A 278 -3.65 -1.20 -8.53
C SER A 278 -3.95 -0.24 -7.39
N SER A 279 -2.98 0.58 -7.01
CA SER A 279 -3.14 1.57 -5.94
C SER A 279 -4.08 2.72 -6.36
N ALA A 280 -4.08 3.10 -7.65
CA ALA A 280 -5.01 4.08 -8.22
C ALA A 280 -6.47 3.58 -8.29
N VAL A 281 -6.71 2.30 -8.16
CA VAL A 281 -8.07 1.73 -7.98
C VAL A 281 -8.44 1.68 -6.50
N THR A 282 -7.51 1.34 -5.61
CA THR A 282 -7.82 1.13 -4.19
C THR A 282 -8.03 2.40 -3.40
N ALA A 283 -7.28 3.47 -3.68
CA ALA A 283 -7.42 4.73 -2.94
C ALA A 283 -8.80 5.40 -3.17
N PRO A 284 -9.29 5.58 -4.42
CA PRO A 284 -10.63 6.09 -4.64
C PRO A 284 -11.74 5.16 -4.13
N LEU A 285 -11.55 3.83 -4.23
CA LEU A 285 -12.51 2.88 -3.66
C LEU A 285 -12.62 3.03 -2.15
N ALA A 286 -11.49 3.15 -1.44
CA ALA A 286 -11.49 3.37 0.00
C ALA A 286 -12.14 4.71 0.38
N ALA A 287 -11.87 5.78 -0.39
CA ALA A 287 -12.52 7.07 -0.22
C ALA A 287 -14.04 6.97 -0.37
N ALA A 288 -14.51 6.30 -1.44
CA ALA A 288 -15.94 6.11 -1.69
C ALA A 288 -16.64 5.30 -0.59
N LEU A 289 -16.03 4.19 -0.15
CA LEU A 289 -16.56 3.38 0.95
C LEU A 289 -16.59 4.15 2.27
N THR A 290 -15.55 4.93 2.57
CA THR A 290 -15.49 5.77 3.77
C THR A 290 -16.56 6.86 3.72
N ALA A 291 -16.70 7.56 2.60
CA ALA A 291 -17.71 8.59 2.41
C ALA A 291 -19.12 8.00 2.56
N ARG A 292 -19.39 6.85 1.92
CA ARG A 292 -20.67 6.13 2.04
C ARG A 292 -20.99 5.81 3.51
N GLY A 293 -20.03 5.29 4.26
CA GLY A 293 -20.22 4.95 5.68
C GLY A 293 -20.45 6.17 6.57
N LEU A 294 -19.71 7.28 6.34
CA LEU A 294 -19.81 8.50 7.15
C LEU A 294 -21.07 9.33 6.86
N PHE A 295 -21.44 9.47 5.58
CA PHE A 295 -22.55 10.31 5.16
C PHE A 295 -23.89 9.55 5.07
N GLY A 296 -23.82 8.22 4.91
CA GLY A 296 -24.96 7.37 4.54
C GLY A 296 -25.32 7.50 3.05
N VAL A 297 -26.20 6.63 2.58
CA VAL A 297 -26.74 6.69 1.22
C VAL A 297 -28.27 6.77 1.34
N PRO A 298 -28.92 7.79 0.76
CA PRO A 298 -30.37 7.87 0.73
C PRO A 298 -30.96 6.61 0.08
N GLY A 299 -31.93 5.97 0.76
CA GLY A 299 -32.58 4.74 0.28
C GLY A 299 -31.88 3.42 0.66
N ASP A 300 -30.76 3.46 1.37
CA ASP A 300 -30.17 2.24 1.95
C ASP A 300 -31.05 1.80 3.15
N PRO A 301 -31.50 0.52 3.21
CA PRO A 301 -32.32 0.01 4.31
C PRO A 301 -31.67 0.21 5.69
N GLN A 302 -30.34 0.22 5.76
CA GLN A 302 -29.59 0.51 6.99
C GLN A 302 -29.65 1.99 7.41
N TRP A 303 -30.03 2.89 6.50
CA TRP A 303 -30.15 4.32 6.77
C TRP A 303 -31.52 4.71 7.33
N GLN A 304 -32.56 3.89 7.12
CA GLN A 304 -33.92 4.10 7.62
C GLN A 304 -34.09 3.59 9.06
N ALA A 305 -33.09 2.91 9.62
CA ALA A 305 -33.15 2.33 10.97
C ALA A 305 -32.54 3.22 12.06
N ASP A 306 -31.98 4.40 11.71
CA ASP A 306 -31.43 5.44 12.61
C ASP A 306 -32.37 6.66 12.60
#